data_7c2e094f04c393fc373938ba659eac7d
#
_entry.id   7c2e094f04c393fc373938ba659eac7d
#
_cell.length_a   1.000
_cell.length_b   1.000
_cell.length_c   1.000
_cell.angle_alpha   90.00
_cell.angle_beta   90.00
_cell.angle_gamma   90.00
#
_symmetry.space_group_name_H-M   'P 1'
#
loop_
_entity.id
_entity.type
_entity.pdbx_description
1 polymer ?
#
loop_
_entity_poly.entity_id
_entity_poly.type
_entity_poly.pdbx_seq_one_letter_code
_entity_poly.pdbx_strand_id
1 'polypeptide(L)'
;MEMEVVKVEQDKIQAYLLLRVDRLSGVVYKGYLANVDNSLEAEQAYVNYNEPHGLIAVVSITDEIDVICNDEGKLKNLPINRFLISDDGVVLDMLVGNIMCVRHNSEGEFTSIKEDDIPIIESRLIPLIPDKMIDYKETK
;
A
#
# COMPACT_ATOMS: atom_id res chain seq x y z
N MET A 1 25.58 2.70 28.72
CA MET A 1 25.20 2.67 28.20
C MET A 1 24.18 2.63 27.62
N GLU A 2 23.69 2.92 27.28
CA GLU A 2 22.85 2.94 26.82
C GLU A 2 22.45 2.82 25.74
N MET A 3 21.99 2.50 25.24
CA MET A 3 21.65 2.28 24.37
C MET A 3 20.89 2.57 23.75
N GLU A 4 20.43 2.71 23.28
CA GLU A 4 19.81 2.94 22.75
C GLU A 4 18.81 2.86 22.30
N VAL A 5 18.25 2.93 22.33
CA VAL A 5 17.08 3.07 22.23
C VAL A 5 16.42 3.74 21.24
N VAL A 6 16.91 4.22 20.55
CA VAL A 6 16.50 5.00 19.73
C VAL A 6 15.68 4.68 18.60
N LYS A 7 15.35 3.56 18.20
CA LYS A 7 14.60 3.25 17.06
C LYS A 7 13.12 3.25 17.25
N VAL A 8 12.66 3.63 18.40
CA VAL A 8 11.26 3.53 18.72
C VAL A 8 10.38 4.30 17.78
N GLU A 9 10.81 5.52 17.44
CA GLU A 9 9.99 6.32 16.57
C GLU A 9 9.90 5.80 15.18
N GLN A 10 10.88 4.97 14.77
CA GLN A 10 10.89 4.43 13.43
C GLN A 10 10.18 3.09 13.35
N ASP A 11 9.70 2.59 14.51
CA ASP A 11 8.94 1.34 14.51
C ASP A 11 7.57 1.50 13.89
N LYS A 12 7.11 2.73 13.78
CA LYS A 12 5.83 3.02 13.13
C LYS A 12 6.02 4.07 12.07
N ILE A 13 5.27 3.93 10.99
CA ILE A 13 5.29 4.90 9.92
C ILE A 13 3.85 5.18 9.48
N GLN A 14 3.66 6.31 8.81
CA GLN A 14 2.40 6.57 8.15
C GLN A 14 2.45 5.98 6.76
N ALA A 15 1.52 5.11 6.47
CA ALA A 15 1.39 4.50 5.16
C ALA A 15 0.07 4.94 4.54
N TYR A 16 0.03 4.98 3.21
CA TYR A 16 -1.21 5.22 2.50
C TYR A 16 -1.77 3.86 2.10
N LEU A 17 -2.92 3.52 2.66
CA LEU A 17 -3.48 2.19 2.52
C LEU A 17 -4.63 2.20 1.53
N LEU A 18 -4.61 1.24 0.62
CA LEU A 18 -5.66 1.03 -0.36
C LEU A 18 -6.27 -0.33 -0.07
N LEU A 19 -7.40 -0.32 0.62
CA LEU A 19 -8.05 -1.54 1.04
C LEU A 19 -8.57 -2.30 -0.18
N ARG A 20 -8.54 -3.61 -0.11
CA ARG A 20 -8.99 -4.47 -1.22
C ARG A 20 -10.45 -4.18 -1.57
N VAL A 21 -10.80 -4.53 -2.79
CA VAL A 21 -12.19 -4.43 -3.25
C VAL A 21 -13.04 -5.42 -2.47
N ASP A 22 -14.23 -4.99 -2.05
CA ASP A 22 -15.17 -5.86 -1.37
C ASP A 22 -15.70 -6.86 -2.38
N ARG A 23 -15.50 -8.16 -2.13
CA ARG A 23 -15.83 -9.20 -3.11
C ARG A 23 -17.32 -9.36 -3.32
N LEU A 24 -18.12 -9.04 -2.29
CA LEU A 24 -19.56 -9.21 -2.39
C LEU A 24 -20.23 -8.05 -3.08
N SER A 25 -19.83 -6.83 -2.74
CA SER A 25 -20.48 -5.64 -3.29
C SER A 25 -19.74 -5.03 -4.47
N GLY A 26 -18.46 -5.37 -4.64
CA GLY A 26 -17.63 -4.75 -5.66
C GLY A 26 -17.19 -3.35 -5.32
N VAL A 27 -17.41 -2.92 -4.07
CA VAL A 27 -17.07 -1.58 -3.65
C VAL A 27 -15.56 -1.40 -3.62
N VAL A 28 -15.09 -0.27 -4.16
CA VAL A 28 -13.69 0.13 -4.15
C VAL A 28 -13.54 1.29 -3.19
N TYR A 29 -12.56 1.20 -2.30
CA TYR A 29 -12.37 2.21 -1.27
C TYR A 29 -11.31 3.21 -1.66
N LYS A 30 -11.51 4.47 -1.26
CA LYS A 30 -10.48 5.49 -1.40
C LYS A 30 -9.35 5.17 -0.43
N GLY A 31 -8.15 5.60 -0.77
CA GLY A 31 -7.02 5.40 0.11
C GLY A 31 -7.11 6.28 1.35
N TYR A 32 -6.39 5.91 2.39
CA TYR A 32 -6.34 6.68 3.62
C TYR A 32 -5.00 6.48 4.30
N LEU A 33 -4.61 7.49 5.09
CA LEU A 33 -3.37 7.41 5.85
C LEU A 33 -3.62 6.70 7.18
N ALA A 34 -2.68 5.87 7.57
CA ALA A 34 -2.76 5.17 8.85
C ALA A 34 -1.36 4.93 9.40
N ASN A 35 -1.24 4.93 10.72
CA ASN A 35 -0.01 4.51 11.37
C ASN A 35 0.05 3.00 11.37
N VAL A 36 1.16 2.45 10.89
CA VAL A 36 1.34 1.01 10.82
C VAL A 36 2.69 0.65 11.41
N ASP A 37 2.81 -0.56 11.89
CA ASP A 37 4.10 -1.06 12.34
C ASP A 37 5.03 -1.16 11.14
N ASN A 38 6.26 -0.68 11.31
CA ASN A 38 7.26 -0.71 10.25
C ASN A 38 8.08 -1.98 10.36
N SER A 39 7.47 -3.10 10.01
CA SER A 39 8.13 -4.39 10.06
C SER A 39 7.68 -5.22 8.87
N LEU A 40 8.52 -6.15 8.46
CA LEU A 40 8.17 -7.05 7.39
C LEU A 40 6.92 -7.86 7.74
N GLU A 41 6.82 -8.29 8.99
CA GLU A 41 5.66 -9.06 9.43
C GLU A 41 4.37 -8.28 9.28
N ALA A 42 4.37 -7.00 9.67
CA ALA A 42 3.17 -6.18 9.57
C ALA A 42 2.79 -5.95 8.11
N GLU A 43 3.79 -5.71 7.26
CA GLU A 43 3.55 -5.49 5.86
C GLU A 43 3.00 -6.74 5.19
N GLN A 44 3.59 -7.89 5.51
CA GLN A 44 3.10 -9.15 4.97
C GLN A 44 1.68 -9.44 5.43
N ALA A 45 1.39 -9.18 6.71
CA ALA A 45 0.07 -9.43 7.25
C ALA A 45 -0.99 -8.56 6.57
N TYR A 46 -0.66 -7.30 6.35
CA TYR A 46 -1.63 -6.40 5.75
C TYR A 46 -1.95 -6.79 4.30
N VAL A 47 -0.92 -7.00 3.49
CA VAL A 47 -1.16 -7.26 2.07
C VAL A 47 -1.63 -8.69 1.81
N ASN A 48 -1.41 -9.59 2.76
CA ASN A 48 -1.81 -11.00 2.62
C ASN A 48 -2.99 -11.36 3.51
N TYR A 49 -3.77 -10.36 3.94
CA TYR A 49 -5.00 -10.60 4.73
C TYR A 49 -4.71 -11.34 6.03
N ASN A 50 -3.70 -10.86 6.76
CA ASN A 50 -3.31 -11.44 8.06
C ASN A 50 -2.63 -12.80 7.95
N GLU A 51 -2.07 -13.09 6.80
CA GLU A 51 -1.23 -14.26 6.65
C GLU A 51 0.23 -13.80 6.70
N PRO A 52 0.87 -13.87 7.86
CA PRO A 52 2.18 -13.21 8.04
C PRO A 52 3.32 -13.82 7.23
N HIS A 53 3.13 -14.97 6.64
CA HIS A 53 4.19 -15.62 5.89
C HIS A 53 4.01 -15.49 4.39
N GLY A 54 3.03 -14.72 3.95
CA GLY A 54 2.81 -14.52 2.53
C GLY A 54 3.93 -13.67 1.92
N LEU A 55 4.19 -13.89 0.65
CA LEU A 55 5.20 -13.13 -0.07
C LEU A 55 4.66 -11.75 -0.44
N ILE A 56 5.55 -10.77 -0.45
CA ILE A 56 5.16 -9.43 -0.89
C ILE A 56 6.03 -9.04 -2.08
N ALA A 57 5.48 -8.16 -2.91
CA ALA A 57 6.21 -7.52 -3.99
C ALA A 57 6.28 -6.04 -3.68
N VAL A 58 7.42 -5.43 -3.98
CA VAL A 58 7.64 -4.01 -3.78
C VAL A 58 7.96 -3.40 -5.12
N VAL A 59 7.18 -2.41 -5.54
CA VAL A 59 7.37 -1.75 -6.82
C VAL A 59 7.51 -0.25 -6.57
N SER A 60 8.56 0.36 -7.09
CA SER A 60 8.76 1.80 -6.96
C SER A 60 7.96 2.53 -8.01
N ILE A 61 7.17 3.52 -7.60
CA ILE A 61 6.43 4.35 -8.54
C ILE A 61 7.11 5.69 -8.76
N THR A 62 7.97 6.09 -7.83
CA THR A 62 8.90 7.20 -8.02
C THR A 62 10.21 6.79 -7.38
N ASP A 63 11.20 7.68 -7.41
CA ASP A 63 12.48 7.40 -6.78
C ASP A 63 12.36 7.20 -5.28
N GLU A 64 11.28 7.66 -4.68
CA GLU A 64 11.14 7.66 -3.23
C GLU A 64 9.87 6.98 -2.73
N ILE A 65 8.93 6.65 -3.58
CA ILE A 65 7.64 6.08 -3.18
C ILE A 65 7.51 4.67 -3.70
N ASP A 66 7.22 3.75 -2.80
CA ASP A 66 7.06 2.34 -3.10
C ASP A 66 5.65 1.87 -2.85
N VAL A 67 5.24 0.89 -3.63
CA VAL A 67 3.97 0.20 -3.47
C VAL A 67 4.27 -1.23 -3.03
N ILE A 68 3.67 -1.63 -1.93
CA ILE A 68 3.80 -2.99 -1.41
C ILE A 68 2.49 -3.71 -1.69
N CYS A 69 2.56 -4.87 -2.30
CA CYS A 69 1.37 -5.64 -2.64
C CYS A 69 1.64 -7.13 -2.49
N ASN A 70 0.58 -7.91 -2.63
CA ASN A 70 0.67 -9.36 -2.52
C ASN A 70 1.27 -9.93 -3.80
N ASP A 71 2.33 -10.70 -3.66
CA ASP A 71 3.02 -11.27 -4.81
C ASP A 71 2.21 -12.39 -5.48
N GLU A 72 1.30 -13.00 -4.73
CA GLU A 72 0.52 -14.14 -5.22
C GLU A 72 -0.96 -13.83 -5.38
N GLY A 73 -1.34 -12.56 -5.26
CA GLY A 73 -2.75 -12.18 -5.27
C GLY A 73 -3.48 -12.59 -6.53
N LYS A 74 -2.79 -12.51 -7.66
CA LYS A 74 -3.42 -12.87 -8.93
C LYS A 74 -3.72 -14.35 -9.01
N LEU A 75 -2.90 -15.17 -8.39
CA LEU A 75 -3.15 -16.60 -8.36
C LEU A 75 -4.35 -16.97 -7.51
N LYS A 76 -4.72 -16.08 -6.59
CA LYS A 76 -5.86 -16.30 -5.71
C LYS A 76 -7.15 -15.72 -6.27
N ASN A 77 -7.11 -15.20 -7.49
CA ASN A 77 -8.27 -14.63 -8.15
C ASN A 77 -8.93 -13.51 -7.38
N LEU A 78 -8.12 -12.65 -6.77
CA LEU A 78 -8.64 -11.50 -6.05
C LEU A 78 -9.06 -10.42 -7.03
N PRO A 79 -10.08 -9.63 -6.68
CA PRO A 79 -10.50 -8.53 -7.56
C PRO A 79 -9.40 -7.51 -7.74
N ILE A 80 -9.35 -6.91 -8.92
CA ILE A 80 -8.40 -5.83 -9.20
C ILE A 80 -8.74 -4.64 -8.34
N ASN A 81 -7.74 -4.17 -7.58
CA ASN A 81 -7.89 -3.01 -6.73
C ASN A 81 -7.46 -1.74 -7.45
N ARG A 82 -6.31 -1.78 -8.09
CA ARG A 82 -5.80 -0.63 -8.85
C ARG A 82 -5.01 -1.10 -10.05
N PHE A 83 -4.99 -0.25 -11.08
CA PHE A 83 -4.03 -0.38 -12.17
C PHE A 83 -2.83 0.49 -11.86
N LEU A 84 -1.64 -0.05 -11.97
CA LEU A 84 -0.42 0.72 -11.86
C LEU A 84 -0.08 1.24 -13.25
N ILE A 85 0.03 2.57 -13.38
CA ILE A 85 0.34 3.16 -14.67
C ILE A 85 1.64 3.95 -14.61
N SER A 86 2.25 4.14 -15.77
CA SER A 86 3.46 4.94 -15.90
C SER A 86 3.09 6.43 -15.94
N ASP A 87 4.12 7.28 -15.97
CA ASP A 87 3.90 8.73 -16.09
C ASP A 87 3.09 9.10 -17.30
N ASP A 88 3.24 8.36 -18.38
CA ASP A 88 2.54 8.65 -19.63
C ASP A 88 1.28 7.82 -19.81
N GLY A 89 0.79 7.21 -18.74
CA GLY A 89 -0.51 6.57 -18.74
C GLY A 89 -0.56 5.15 -19.23
N VAL A 90 0.57 4.51 -19.42
CA VAL A 90 0.61 3.11 -19.87
C VAL A 90 0.41 2.19 -18.66
N VAL A 91 -0.50 1.23 -18.78
CA VAL A 91 -0.74 0.27 -17.72
C VAL A 91 0.46 -0.66 -17.60
N LEU A 92 1.08 -0.66 -16.44
CA LEU A 92 2.25 -1.49 -16.16
C LEU A 92 1.86 -2.79 -15.46
N ASP A 93 0.85 -2.75 -14.62
CA ASP A 93 0.45 -3.92 -13.86
C ASP A 93 -0.95 -3.73 -13.31
N MET A 94 -1.55 -4.83 -12.89
CA MET A 94 -2.84 -4.83 -12.22
C MET A 94 -2.62 -5.35 -10.81
N LEU A 95 -2.93 -4.53 -9.81
CA LEU A 95 -2.67 -4.87 -8.43
C LEU A 95 -3.96 -5.31 -7.77
N VAL A 96 -3.90 -6.43 -7.05
CA VAL A 96 -5.06 -7.02 -6.40
C VAL A 96 -4.84 -7.05 -4.90
N GLY A 97 -5.93 -7.12 -4.14
CA GLY A 97 -5.84 -7.20 -2.69
C GLY A 97 -5.52 -5.87 -2.05
N ASN A 98 -5.09 -5.93 -0.81
CA ASN A 98 -4.67 -4.73 -0.07
C ASN A 98 -3.35 -4.23 -0.61
N ILE A 99 -3.22 -2.91 -0.67
CA ILE A 99 -2.00 -2.25 -1.16
C ILE A 99 -1.54 -1.27 -0.10
N MET A 100 -0.23 -1.22 0.15
CA MET A 100 0.36 -0.29 1.10
C MET A 100 1.41 0.55 0.39
N CYS A 101 1.29 1.88 0.50
CA CYS A 101 2.26 2.78 -0.12
C CYS A 101 3.09 3.43 0.97
N VAL A 102 4.40 3.44 0.79
CA VAL A 102 5.35 3.99 1.75
C VAL A 102 6.43 4.73 0.99
N ARG A 103 7.24 5.49 1.72
CA ARG A 103 8.48 6.03 1.16
C ARG A 103 9.65 5.16 1.57
N HIS A 104 10.74 5.28 0.87
CA HIS A 104 11.99 4.70 1.33
C HIS A 104 13.07 5.79 1.36
N ASN A 105 14.03 5.63 2.26
CA ASN A 105 15.14 6.57 2.37
C ASN A 105 16.34 6.06 1.56
N SER A 106 17.47 6.79 1.65
CA SER A 106 18.65 6.43 0.85
C SER A 106 19.26 5.11 1.26
N GLU A 107 18.89 4.58 2.40
CA GLU A 107 19.37 3.29 2.88
C GLU A 107 18.40 2.16 2.57
N GLY A 108 17.33 2.46 1.86
CA GLY A 108 16.36 1.44 1.50
C GLY A 108 15.36 1.09 2.58
N GLU A 109 15.33 1.86 3.67
CA GLU A 109 14.38 1.62 4.74
C GLU A 109 13.07 2.32 4.45
N PHE A 110 11.96 1.68 4.79
CA PHE A 110 10.65 2.29 4.62
C PHE A 110 10.46 3.43 5.61
N THR A 111 9.87 4.52 5.14
CA THR A 111 9.58 5.70 5.95
C THR A 111 8.17 6.17 5.65
N SER A 112 7.75 7.20 6.38
CA SER A 112 6.37 7.69 6.29
C SER A 112 6.09 8.40 4.99
N ILE A 113 4.87 8.21 4.50
CA ILE A 113 4.32 8.98 3.37
C ILE A 113 4.06 10.40 3.85
N LYS A 114 4.25 11.36 2.98
CA LYS A 114 3.91 12.76 3.20
C LYS A 114 2.64 13.09 2.47
N GLU A 115 1.94 14.12 2.94
CA GLU A 115 0.69 14.49 2.30
C GLU A 115 0.87 14.84 0.84
N ASP A 116 1.99 15.45 0.49
CA ASP A 116 2.26 15.80 -0.90
C ASP A 116 2.45 14.60 -1.80
N ASP A 117 2.69 13.43 -1.22
CA ASP A 117 2.86 12.20 -1.99
C ASP A 117 1.53 11.64 -2.45
N ILE A 118 0.44 11.96 -1.76
CA ILE A 118 -0.85 11.33 -2.04
C ILE A 118 -1.34 11.61 -3.46
N PRO A 119 -1.31 12.86 -3.95
CA PRO A 119 -1.72 13.08 -5.34
C PRO A 119 -0.87 12.32 -6.36
N ILE A 120 0.42 12.16 -6.06
CA ILE A 120 1.30 11.39 -6.95
C ILE A 120 0.88 9.93 -6.95
N ILE A 121 0.65 9.37 -5.78
CA ILE A 121 0.22 7.99 -5.65
C ILE A 121 -1.10 7.78 -6.40
N GLU A 122 -2.06 8.69 -6.21
CA GLU A 122 -3.36 8.55 -6.83
C GLU A 122 -3.31 8.71 -8.34
N SER A 123 -2.33 9.46 -8.84
CA SER A 123 -2.17 9.60 -10.28
C SER A 123 -1.57 8.35 -10.93
N ARG A 124 -0.97 7.49 -10.13
CA ARG A 124 -0.29 6.30 -10.65
C ARG A 124 -1.02 5.01 -10.32
N LEU A 125 -1.95 5.03 -9.39
CA LEU A 125 -2.73 3.85 -8.99
C LEU A 125 -4.20 4.15 -9.26
N ILE A 126 -4.69 3.68 -10.38
CA ILE A 126 -5.99 4.05 -10.90
C ILE A 126 -7.02 2.95 -10.63
N PRO A 127 -8.13 3.26 -9.99
CA PRO A 127 -9.17 2.26 -9.75
C PRO A 127 -9.91 1.93 -11.04
N LEU A 128 -10.57 0.78 -11.04
CA LEU A 128 -11.30 0.32 -12.22
C LEU A 128 -12.43 1.29 -12.57
N ILE A 129 -13.15 1.77 -11.57
CA ILE A 129 -14.26 2.72 -11.78
C ILE A 129 -14.08 3.89 -10.81
N PRO A 130 -13.38 4.95 -11.24
CA PRO A 130 -13.03 6.04 -10.31
C PRO A 130 -14.24 6.71 -9.66
N ASP A 131 -15.35 6.82 -10.37
CA ASP A 131 -16.50 7.55 -9.86
C ASP A 131 -17.27 6.79 -8.77
N LYS A 132 -16.91 5.54 -8.52
CA LYS A 132 -17.66 4.73 -7.59
C LYS A 132 -16.89 4.40 -6.32
N MET A 133 -15.81 5.11 -6.07
CA MET A 133 -15.06 4.91 -4.85
C MET A 133 -15.77 5.56 -3.67
N ILE A 134 -15.70 4.90 -2.52
CA ILE A 134 -16.25 5.46 -1.29
C ILE A 134 -15.15 5.53 -0.24
N ASP A 135 -15.39 6.36 0.77
CA ASP A 135 -14.47 6.46 1.89
C ASP A 135 -14.53 5.20 2.74
N TYR A 136 -13.36 4.71 3.13
CA TYR A 136 -13.31 3.63 4.09
C TYR A 136 -13.40 4.23 5.49
N LYS A 137 -14.32 3.72 6.29
CA LYS A 137 -14.48 4.17 7.66
C LYS A 137 -14.08 3.04 8.57
N GLU A 138 -13.03 3.28 9.32
CA GLU A 138 -12.58 2.30 10.26
C GLU A 138 -13.58 2.17 11.38
N THR A 139 -13.96 0.95 11.68
CA THR A 139 -14.88 0.68 12.77
C THR A 139 -14.09 0.60 14.05
N LYS A 140 -14.52 1.29 15.06
CA LYS A 140 -13.81 1.28 16.33
C LYS A 140 -14.50 0.38 17.32
#